data_d22185ca3692ab42c618ec43a2ffe2dd
#
_entry.id   d22185ca3692ab42c618ec43a2ffe2dd
#
_cell.length_a   1.000
_cell.length_b   1.000
_cell.length_c   1.000
_cell.angle_alpha   90.00
_cell.angle_beta   90.00
_cell.angle_gamma   90.00
#
_symmetry.space_group_name_H-M   'P 1'
#
loop_
_entity.id
_entity.type
_entity.pdbx_description
1 polymer ?
#
loop_
_entity_poly.entity_id
_entity_poly.type
_entity_poly.pdbx_seq_one_letter_code
_entity_poly.pdbx_strand_id
1 'polypeptide(L)' 'MNNISQLAFTLSRTLFDKNGKASQFKRHFANLNTDVKTEQLKSFKSIIEQITGERFDKLEVIKTETIN' A
#
# COMPACT_ATOMS: atom_id res chain seq x y z
N MET A 1 -18.10 5.50 -20.26
CA MET A 1 -16.76 4.87 -20.18
C MET A 1 -16.24 5.00 -18.76
N ASN A 2 -15.69 3.91 -18.23
CA ASN A 2 -15.12 3.92 -16.88
C ASN A 2 -13.65 4.28 -16.97
N ASN A 3 -13.26 5.30 -16.22
CA ASN A 3 -11.86 5.70 -16.12
C ASN A 3 -11.41 5.59 -14.67
N ILE A 4 -10.23 5.04 -14.48
CA ILE A 4 -9.61 5.04 -13.16
C ILE A 4 -9.03 6.44 -12.92
N SER A 5 -9.63 7.19 -12.02
CA SER A 5 -9.23 8.57 -11.74
C SER A 5 -8.17 8.66 -10.65
N GLN A 6 -8.11 7.68 -9.78
CA GLN A 6 -7.13 7.65 -8.69
C GLN A 6 -6.69 6.22 -8.41
N LEU A 7 -5.42 6.10 -8.07
CA LEU A 7 -4.85 4.85 -7.61
C LEU A 7 -4.13 5.13 -6.29
N ALA A 8 -4.40 4.31 -5.30
CA ALA A 8 -3.74 4.38 -4.01
C ALA A 8 -3.40 2.98 -3.53
N PHE A 9 -2.42 2.87 -2.65
CA PHE A 9 -2.16 1.61 -1.98
C PHE A 9 -1.75 1.85 -0.54
N THR A 10 -1.98 0.84 0.28
CA THR A 10 -1.65 0.88 1.69
C THR A 10 -0.77 -0.32 2.02
N LEU A 11 0.37 -0.05 2.63
CA LEU A 11 1.24 -1.06 3.21
C LEU A 11 0.92 -1.15 4.69
N SER A 12 0.72 -2.37 5.20
CA SER A 12 0.40 -2.56 6.60
C SER A 12 1.20 -3.69 7.21
N ARG A 13 1.42 -3.58 8.52
CA ARG A 13 2.04 -4.62 9.31
C ARG A 13 1.43 -4.64 10.71
N THR A 14 1.49 -5.82 11.33
CA THR A 14 1.04 -5.99 12.70
C THR A 14 2.25 -6.11 13.61
N LEU A 15 2.24 -5.33 14.68
CA LEU A 15 3.29 -5.35 15.71
C LEU A 15 2.69 -5.85 17.01
N PHE A 16 3.48 -6.64 17.75
CA PHE A 16 3.07 -7.14 19.06
C PHE A 16 3.98 -6.56 20.12
N ASP A 17 3.40 -6.07 21.20
CA ASP A 17 4.17 -5.57 22.35
C ASP A 17 4.55 -6.71 23.31
N LYS A 18 5.19 -6.36 24.41
CA LYS A 18 5.60 -7.32 25.45
C LYS A 18 4.43 -8.13 26.02
N ASN A 19 3.25 -7.53 26.04
CA ASN A 19 2.05 -8.14 26.61
C ASN A 19 1.25 -8.91 25.59
N GLY A 20 1.74 -9.01 24.35
CA GLY A 20 1.05 -9.68 23.28
C GLY A 20 -0.05 -8.85 22.63
N LYS A 21 -0.13 -7.57 22.97
CA LYS A 21 -1.14 -6.70 22.37
C LYS A 21 -0.74 -6.33 20.95
N ALA A 22 -1.66 -6.55 20.01
CA ALA A 22 -1.43 -6.25 18.60
C ALA A 22 -1.73 -4.79 18.30
N SER A 23 -0.89 -4.16 17.49
CA SER A 23 -1.17 -2.86 16.92
C SER A 23 -0.83 -2.89 15.45
N GLN A 24 -1.61 -2.18 14.65
CA GLN A 24 -1.37 -2.08 13.21
C GLN A 24 -0.65 -0.79 12.88
N PHE A 25 0.31 -0.92 12.01
CA PHE A 25 1.04 0.21 11.45
C PHE A 25 0.75 0.23 9.95
N LYS A 26 0.31 1.38 9.44
CA LYS A 26 -0.05 1.53 8.03
C LYS A 26 0.66 2.71 7.41
N ARG A 27 1.10 2.53 6.16
CA ARG A 27 1.58 3.61 5.31
C ARG A 27 0.69 3.68 4.08
N HIS A 28 0.10 4.83 3.86
CA HIS A 28 -0.84 5.05 2.77
C HIS A 28 -0.21 5.96 1.71
N PHE A 29 -0.28 5.53 0.47
CA PHE A 29 0.23 6.27 -0.69
C PHE A 29 -0.92 6.50 -1.66
N ALA A 30 -1.13 7.74 -2.03
CA ALA A 30 -2.24 8.13 -2.89
C ALA A 30 -1.73 8.91 -4.10
N ASN A 31 -2.63 9.18 -5.04
CA ASN A 31 -2.35 9.95 -6.25
C ASN A 31 -1.26 9.32 -7.13
N LEU A 32 -1.27 8.00 -7.19
CA LEU A 32 -0.33 7.26 -8.00
C LEU A 32 -0.78 7.27 -9.47
N ASN A 33 0.17 7.04 -10.36
CA ASN A 33 -0.13 6.84 -11.77
C ASN A 33 -1.03 5.63 -11.93
N THR A 34 -2.17 5.80 -12.60
CA THR A 34 -3.17 4.74 -12.78
C THR A 34 -2.68 3.63 -13.70
N ASP A 35 -1.59 3.84 -14.42
CA ASP A 35 -0.99 2.83 -15.29
C ASP A 35 -0.02 1.91 -14.55
N VAL A 36 0.17 2.09 -13.25
CA VAL A 36 1.08 1.28 -12.45
C VAL A 36 0.55 -0.15 -12.37
N LYS A 37 1.43 -1.10 -12.67
CA LYS A 37 1.10 -2.53 -12.62
C LYS A 37 1.37 -3.08 -11.23
N THR A 38 0.72 -4.19 -10.91
CA THR A 38 0.88 -4.87 -9.61
C THR A 38 2.34 -5.19 -9.32
N GLU A 39 3.10 -5.60 -10.33
CA GLU A 39 4.53 -5.90 -10.17
C GLU A 39 5.34 -4.68 -9.73
N GLN A 40 4.98 -3.51 -10.27
CA GLN A 40 5.63 -2.26 -9.89
C GLN A 40 5.31 -1.89 -8.44
N LEU A 41 4.09 -2.16 -7.99
CA LEU A 41 3.70 -1.94 -6.59
C LEU A 41 4.48 -2.84 -5.64
N LYS A 42 4.70 -4.10 -6.02
CA LYS A 42 5.52 -5.02 -5.22
C LYS A 42 6.97 -4.55 -5.14
N SER A 43 7.52 -4.06 -6.24
CA SER A 43 8.87 -3.50 -6.26
C SER A 43 8.95 -2.26 -5.38
N PHE A 44 7.95 -1.41 -5.42
CA PHE A 44 7.87 -0.22 -4.59
C PHE A 44 7.83 -0.58 -3.10
N LYS A 45 7.05 -1.61 -2.76
CA LYS A 45 7.02 -2.14 -1.39
C LYS A 45 8.41 -2.54 -0.91
N SER A 46 9.15 -3.28 -1.74
CA SER A 46 10.51 -3.71 -1.40
C SER A 46 11.43 -2.51 -1.19
N ILE A 47 11.34 -1.50 -2.03
CA ILE A 47 12.15 -0.29 -1.90
C ILE A 47 11.85 0.42 -0.59
N ILE A 48 10.57 0.57 -0.25
CA ILE A 48 10.15 1.21 1.01
C ILE A 48 10.68 0.42 2.20
N GLU A 49 10.59 -0.91 2.15
CA GLU A 49 11.12 -1.77 3.21
C GLU A 49 12.63 -1.58 3.42
N GLN A 50 13.37 -1.44 2.32
CA GLN A 50 14.81 -1.21 2.39
C GLN A 50 15.16 0.16 2.98
N ILE A 51 14.41 1.19 2.59
CA ILE A 51 14.67 2.56 3.04
C ILE A 51 14.32 2.73 4.52
N THR A 52 13.20 2.18 4.94
CA THR A 52 12.68 2.37 6.30
C THR A 52 13.16 1.31 7.29
N GLY A 53 13.64 0.18 6.79
CA GLY A 53 13.96 -0.97 7.64
C GLY A 53 12.73 -1.70 8.16
N GLU A 54 11.55 -1.35 7.66
CA GLU A 54 10.30 -1.95 8.06
C GLU A 54 9.90 -3.06 7.11
N ARG A 55 9.16 -4.04 7.60
CA ARG A 55 8.57 -5.09 6.78
C ARG A 55 7.06 -4.98 6.85
N PHE A 56 6.40 -5.22 5.73
CA PHE A 56 4.95 -5.12 5.65
C PHE A 56 4.35 -6.49 5.32
N ASP A 57 3.27 -6.82 6.03
CA ASP A 57 2.58 -8.10 5.88
C ASP A 57 1.56 -8.07 4.75
N LYS A 58 1.08 -6.88 4.41
CA LYS A 58 -0.05 -6.75 3.50
C LYS A 58 0.10 -5.52 2.60
N LEU A 59 -0.26 -5.70 1.35
CA LEU A 59 -0.37 -4.63 0.36
C LEU A 59 -1.81 -4.61 -0.15
N GLU A 60 -2.49 -3.50 0.06
CA GLU A 60 -3.84 -3.30 -0.46
C GLU A 60 -3.83 -2.22 -1.52
N VAL A 61 -4.51 -2.48 -2.63
CA VAL A 61 -4.62 -1.53 -3.73
C VAL A 61 -6.05 -1.01 -3.77
N ILE A 62 -6.18 0.31 -3.82
CA ILE A 62 -7.47 0.99 -3.88
C ILE A 62 -7.54 1.74 -5.20
N LYS A 63 -8.56 1.45 -5.99
CA LYS A 63 -8.79 2.12 -7.27
C LYS A 63 -10.09 2.90 -7.19
N THR A 64 -10.04 4.17 -7.57
CA THR A 64 -11.23 5.00 -7.67
C THR A 64 -11.53 5.22 -9.14
N GLU A 65 -12.75 4.86 -9.55
CA GLU A 65 -13.18 4.99 -10.94
C GLU A 65 -14.20 6.11 -11.07
N THR A 66 -14.11 6.83 -12.17
CA THR A 66 -15.12 7.80 -12.56
C THR A 66 -15.93 7.20 -13.69
N ILE A 67 -17.25 7.21 -13.54
CA ILE A 67 -18.18 6.72 -14.56
C ILE A 67 -18.85 7.94 -15.20
N ASN A 68 -18.68 8.07 -16.49
CA ASN A 68 -19.27 9.18 -17.27
C ASN A 68 -20.44 8.69 -18.09
#